data_1e11ee0a885650d54b2f0e8f5543ec25
#
_entry.id   1e11ee0a885650d54b2f0e8f5543ec25
#
_cell.length_a   1.000
_cell.length_b   1.000
_cell.length_c   1.000
_cell.angle_alpha   90.00
_cell.angle_beta   90.00
_cell.angle_gamma   90.00
#
_symmetry.space_group_name_H-M   'P 1'
#
loop_
_entity.id
_entity.type
_entity.pdbx_description
1 polymer ?
#
loop_
_entity_poly.entity_id
_entity_poly.type
_entity_poly.pdbx_seq_one_letter_code
_entity_poly.pdbx_strand_id
1 'polypeptide(L)'
;IRDSHKYFIVGDELDEAADGINTRSIVLNLTDLDNPQIHFDYYGPTLAYDHNGYVVGDKYYLASYKAGLREIDISQIESKQMNETGFFDSYPQADGTGFSGAWSVYPFHESRNIIISDIQNGLFVVKRGN
;
A
#
# COMPACT_ATOMS: atom_id res chain seq x y z
N ILE A 1 -2.31 2.04 12.00
CA ILE A 1 -3.47 2.66 12.63
C ILE A 1 -3.26 2.59 14.12
N ARG A 2 -3.26 3.74 14.79
CA ARG A 2 -3.12 3.85 16.24
C ARG A 2 -4.24 3.09 16.94
N ASP A 3 -4.09 2.80 18.23
CA ASP A 3 -4.96 1.97 19.09
C ASP A 3 -6.48 2.24 19.02
N SER A 4 -6.92 3.26 18.26
CA SER A 4 -8.34 3.62 18.11
C SER A 4 -9.09 2.82 17.04
N HIS A 5 -8.41 2.12 16.13
CA HIS A 5 -9.02 1.47 14.96
C HIS A 5 -10.04 2.34 14.19
N LYS A 6 -9.83 3.67 14.21
CA LYS A 6 -10.75 4.65 13.66
C LYS A 6 -10.78 4.65 12.13
N TYR A 7 -9.66 4.29 11.50
CA TYR A 7 -9.53 4.27 10.04
C TYR A 7 -9.20 2.88 9.53
N PHE A 8 -9.73 2.55 8.36
CA PHE A 8 -9.39 1.36 7.60
C PHE A 8 -8.99 1.76 6.18
N ILE A 9 -7.94 1.15 5.64
CA ILE A 9 -7.45 1.42 4.30
C ILE A 9 -7.80 0.22 3.42
N VAL A 10 -8.50 0.46 2.33
CA VAL A 10 -8.93 -0.55 1.34
C VAL A 10 -8.26 -0.25 0.01
N GLY A 11 -7.70 -1.25 -0.65
CA GLY A 11 -7.36 -1.22 -2.05
C GLY A 11 -8.53 -1.71 -2.92
N ASP A 12 -8.59 -1.26 -4.16
CA ASP A 12 -9.53 -1.77 -5.19
C ASP A 12 -8.70 -2.22 -6.39
N GLU A 13 -8.30 -3.48 -6.37
CA GLU A 13 -7.25 -4.10 -7.19
C GLU A 13 -7.37 -3.87 -8.73
N LEU A 14 -8.53 -3.50 -9.24
CA LEU A 14 -8.78 -3.41 -10.68
C LEU A 14 -9.24 -2.04 -11.16
N ASP A 15 -9.35 -1.06 -10.29
CA ASP A 15 -9.85 0.26 -10.67
C ASP A 15 -8.88 1.01 -11.60
N GLU A 16 -7.56 0.75 -11.52
CA GLU A 16 -6.59 1.30 -12.45
C GLU A 16 -6.87 0.88 -13.90
N ALA A 17 -7.26 -0.38 -14.11
CA ALA A 17 -7.61 -0.87 -15.45
C ALA A 17 -8.98 -0.40 -15.90
N ALA A 18 -9.95 -0.31 -14.99
CA ALA A 18 -11.32 0.06 -15.30
C ALA A 18 -11.47 1.55 -15.62
N ASP A 19 -10.79 2.39 -14.82
CA ASP A 19 -10.96 3.85 -14.83
C ASP A 19 -9.75 4.59 -15.39
N GLY A 20 -8.62 3.91 -15.62
CA GLY A 20 -7.39 4.51 -16.13
C GLY A 20 -6.74 5.46 -15.14
N ILE A 21 -6.89 5.19 -13.86
CA ILE A 21 -6.36 6.00 -12.75
C ILE A 21 -5.10 5.38 -12.17
N ASN A 22 -4.37 6.13 -11.37
CA ASN A 22 -3.27 5.59 -10.57
C ASN A 22 -3.81 4.73 -9.42
N THR A 23 -2.96 3.83 -8.91
CA THR A 23 -3.21 3.02 -7.70
C THR A 23 -3.96 3.83 -6.65
N ARG A 24 -5.16 3.37 -6.26
CA ARG A 24 -6.03 4.05 -5.32
C ARG A 24 -6.17 3.28 -4.02
N SER A 25 -5.98 3.96 -2.90
CA SER A 25 -6.35 3.42 -1.58
C SER A 25 -7.47 4.26 -0.96
N ILE A 26 -8.59 3.63 -0.68
CA ILE A 26 -9.77 4.26 -0.08
C ILE A 26 -9.62 4.23 1.43
N VAL A 27 -9.67 5.38 2.09
CA VAL A 27 -9.62 5.48 3.56
C VAL A 27 -11.04 5.60 4.10
N LEU A 28 -11.44 4.62 4.89
CA LEU A 28 -12.73 4.61 5.58
C LEU A 28 -12.58 5.12 7.01
N ASN A 29 -13.54 5.95 7.45
CA ASN A 29 -13.73 6.30 8.84
C ASN A 29 -14.71 5.30 9.47
N LEU A 30 -14.23 4.56 10.48
CA LEU A 30 -14.95 3.52 11.21
C LEU A 30 -15.34 3.95 12.64
N THR A 31 -15.42 5.25 12.92
CA THR A 31 -15.86 5.74 14.23
C THR A 31 -17.25 5.21 14.59
N ASP A 32 -18.12 5.08 13.60
CA ASP A 32 -19.40 4.37 13.68
C ASP A 32 -19.34 3.16 12.75
N LEU A 33 -19.24 1.95 13.34
CA LEU A 33 -19.14 0.69 12.58
C LEU A 33 -20.45 0.32 11.87
N ASP A 34 -21.59 0.80 12.37
CA ASP A 34 -22.89 0.56 11.72
C ASP A 34 -23.11 1.49 10.51
N ASN A 35 -22.28 2.55 10.40
CA ASN A 35 -22.36 3.52 9.32
C ASN A 35 -20.97 4.01 8.88
N PRO A 36 -20.12 3.14 8.28
CA PRO A 36 -18.79 3.53 7.82
C PRO A 36 -18.88 4.58 6.71
N GLN A 37 -17.98 5.55 6.74
CA GLN A 37 -17.93 6.65 5.78
C GLN A 37 -16.60 6.68 5.04
N ILE A 38 -16.61 7.01 3.74
CA ILE A 38 -15.37 7.34 3.04
C ILE A 38 -14.80 8.62 3.65
N HIS A 39 -13.57 8.54 4.13
CA HIS A 39 -12.85 9.68 4.67
C HIS A 39 -12.15 10.46 3.55
N PHE A 40 -11.38 9.78 2.71
CA PHE A 40 -10.78 10.30 1.47
C PHE A 40 -10.16 9.16 0.65
N ASP A 41 -9.79 9.47 -0.58
CA ASP A 41 -9.00 8.60 -1.45
C ASP A 41 -7.56 9.10 -1.53
N TYR A 42 -6.61 8.18 -1.38
CA TYR A 42 -5.20 8.40 -1.68
C TYR A 42 -4.88 7.81 -3.05
N TYR A 43 -4.16 8.56 -3.87
CA TYR A 43 -3.65 8.10 -5.16
C TYR A 43 -2.13 8.00 -5.12
N GLY A 44 -1.61 6.82 -5.43
CA GLY A 44 -0.18 6.57 -5.59
C GLY A 44 0.38 7.18 -6.88
N PRO A 45 1.71 7.10 -7.08
CA PRO A 45 2.36 7.72 -8.24
C PRO A 45 2.32 6.86 -9.52
N THR A 46 1.83 5.62 -9.46
CA THR A 46 1.89 4.63 -10.56
C THR A 46 0.52 4.13 -10.96
N LEU A 47 0.44 3.52 -12.16
CA LEU A 47 -0.73 2.81 -12.69
C LEU A 47 -0.76 1.33 -12.30
N ALA A 48 0.15 0.87 -11.44
CA ALA A 48 0.21 -0.53 -11.04
C ALA A 48 -0.99 -0.89 -10.15
N TYR A 49 -1.51 -2.10 -10.34
CA TYR A 49 -2.53 -2.63 -9.43
C TYR A 49 -1.98 -2.73 -8.01
N ASP A 50 -2.80 -2.42 -7.03
CA ASP A 50 -2.53 -2.77 -5.64
C ASP A 50 -3.10 -4.17 -5.31
N HIS A 51 -2.54 -4.83 -4.30
CA HIS A 51 -3.04 -6.13 -3.86
C HIS A 51 -3.38 -6.12 -2.37
N ASN A 52 -2.38 -6.04 -1.51
CA ASN A 52 -2.62 -5.98 -0.08
C ASN A 52 -1.62 -5.07 0.63
N GLY A 53 -2.00 -4.63 1.82
CA GLY A 53 -1.13 -3.77 2.60
C GLY A 53 -1.32 -3.91 4.10
N TYR A 54 -0.30 -3.48 4.84
CA TYR A 54 -0.25 -3.56 6.29
C TYR A 54 0.21 -2.25 6.91
N VAL A 55 -0.33 -1.95 8.09
CA VAL A 55 0.03 -0.76 8.86
C VAL A 55 0.93 -1.13 10.03
N VAL A 56 2.07 -0.44 10.14
CA VAL A 56 2.98 -0.52 11.29
C VAL A 56 3.28 0.90 11.77
N GLY A 57 2.77 1.26 12.93
CA GLY A 57 2.86 2.64 13.43
C GLY A 57 2.20 3.64 12.48
N ASP A 58 2.95 4.64 12.05
CA ASP A 58 2.49 5.67 11.12
C ASP A 58 2.85 5.36 9.64
N LYS A 59 3.09 4.08 9.30
CA LYS A 59 3.43 3.65 7.95
C LYS A 59 2.45 2.60 7.44
N TYR A 60 2.02 2.78 6.20
CA TYR A 60 1.29 1.80 5.40
C TYR A 60 2.22 1.21 4.35
N TYR A 61 2.37 -0.10 4.37
CA TYR A 61 3.21 -0.87 3.45
C TYR A 61 2.29 -1.59 2.47
N LEU A 62 2.34 -1.20 1.22
CA LEU A 62 1.47 -1.69 0.14
C LEU A 62 2.27 -2.57 -0.82
N ALA A 63 1.75 -3.76 -1.11
CA ALA A 63 2.19 -4.54 -2.27
C ALA A 63 1.43 -4.04 -3.50
N SER A 64 2.16 -3.51 -4.47
CA SER A 64 1.60 -2.90 -5.66
C SER A 64 2.19 -3.53 -6.92
N TYR A 65 1.94 -4.82 -7.10
CA TYR A 65 2.38 -5.64 -8.25
C TYR A 65 3.65 -5.13 -8.93
N LYS A 66 3.55 -4.61 -10.17
CA LYS A 66 4.70 -4.12 -10.96
C LYS A 66 5.42 -2.92 -10.34
N ALA A 67 4.77 -2.20 -9.44
CA ALA A 67 5.40 -1.10 -8.71
C ALA A 67 6.10 -1.56 -7.41
N GLY A 68 6.03 -2.86 -7.08
CA GLY A 68 6.73 -3.44 -5.94
C GLY A 68 6.14 -3.07 -4.58
N LEU A 69 7.00 -2.89 -3.58
CA LEU A 69 6.65 -2.39 -2.25
C LEU A 69 6.57 -0.86 -2.28
N ARG A 70 5.49 -0.32 -1.70
CA ARG A 70 5.34 1.12 -1.44
C ARG A 70 5.23 1.38 0.06
N GLU A 71 6.03 2.30 0.58
CA GLU A 71 5.96 2.79 1.97
C GLU A 71 5.31 4.16 1.97
N ILE A 72 4.17 4.27 2.67
CA ILE A 72 3.33 5.47 2.67
C ILE A 72 3.18 5.97 4.10
N ASP A 73 3.50 7.23 4.36
CA ASP A 73 3.29 7.90 5.63
C ASP A 73 1.80 8.21 5.83
N ILE A 74 1.25 7.75 6.94
CA ILE A 74 -0.14 7.94 7.33
C ILE A 74 -0.28 8.76 8.62
N SER A 75 0.79 9.42 9.07
CA SER A 75 0.79 10.21 10.31
C SER A 75 -0.24 11.34 10.30
N GLN A 76 -0.60 11.83 9.11
CA GLN A 76 -1.56 12.90 8.88
C GLN A 76 -2.90 12.42 8.31
N ILE A 77 -3.24 11.14 8.51
CA ILE A 77 -4.46 10.54 7.97
C ILE A 77 -5.74 11.27 8.42
N GLU A 78 -5.78 11.81 9.63
CA GLU A 78 -6.90 12.64 10.11
C GLU A 78 -7.10 13.91 9.30
N SER A 79 -6.03 14.50 8.80
CA SER A 79 -6.02 15.69 7.95
C SER A 79 -6.18 15.33 6.46
N LYS A 80 -6.53 14.08 6.15
CA LYS A 80 -6.71 13.57 4.78
C LYS A 80 -5.43 13.63 3.95
N GLN A 81 -4.27 13.36 4.58
CA GLN A 81 -2.98 13.37 3.93
C GLN A 81 -2.27 12.04 4.13
N MET A 82 -1.81 11.48 3.02
CA MET A 82 -0.90 10.33 2.94
C MET A 82 0.18 10.66 1.93
N ASN A 83 1.43 10.28 2.20
CA ASN A 83 2.56 10.59 1.32
C ASN A 83 3.48 9.39 1.18
N GLU A 84 3.83 9.00 -0.05
CA GLU A 84 4.85 8.00 -0.27
C GLU A 84 6.21 8.49 0.24
N THR A 85 6.87 7.67 1.06
CA THR A 85 8.16 7.98 1.69
C THR A 85 9.27 7.03 1.27
N GLY A 86 8.94 5.96 0.56
CA GLY A 86 9.91 5.01 0.04
C GLY A 86 9.26 3.94 -0.81
N PHE A 87 10.07 3.28 -1.61
CA PHE A 87 9.62 2.14 -2.41
C PHE A 87 10.78 1.17 -2.68
N PHE A 88 10.44 -0.05 -3.05
CA PHE A 88 11.35 -1.02 -3.61
C PHE A 88 10.69 -1.67 -4.82
N ASP A 89 11.23 -1.41 -6.00
CA ASP A 89 10.76 -2.01 -7.24
C ASP A 89 11.30 -3.45 -7.37
N SER A 90 10.41 -4.42 -7.21
CA SER A 90 10.75 -5.85 -7.34
C SER A 90 10.62 -6.36 -8.78
N TYR A 91 10.07 -5.55 -9.70
CA TYR A 91 9.80 -5.90 -11.10
C TYR A 91 10.21 -4.79 -12.09
N PRO A 92 11.51 -4.42 -12.16
CA PRO A 92 11.97 -3.23 -12.91
C PRO A 92 11.89 -3.38 -14.45
N GLN A 93 11.46 -4.54 -14.95
CA GLN A 93 11.35 -4.76 -16.39
C GLN A 93 10.08 -4.21 -17.02
N ALA A 94 9.07 -3.82 -16.27
CA ALA A 94 7.85 -3.23 -16.80
C ALA A 94 7.03 -2.50 -15.73
N ASP A 95 6.43 -1.39 -16.14
CA ASP A 95 5.48 -0.59 -15.35
C ASP A 95 4.01 -0.85 -15.76
N GLY A 96 3.09 -0.18 -15.09
CA GLY A 96 1.67 -0.15 -15.42
C GLY A 96 0.87 -1.32 -14.88
N THR A 97 -0.29 -1.55 -15.47
CA THR A 97 -1.26 -2.56 -15.04
C THR A 97 -0.79 -4.00 -15.27
N GLY A 98 -1.38 -4.94 -14.55
CA GLY A 98 -1.17 -6.38 -14.68
C GLY A 98 -0.56 -7.06 -13.45
N PHE A 99 -0.73 -8.37 -13.39
CA PHE A 99 -0.46 -9.22 -12.24
C PHE A 99 0.97 -9.80 -12.23
N SER A 100 1.97 -8.95 -12.30
CA SER A 100 3.38 -9.31 -12.15
C SER A 100 4.02 -8.49 -11.03
N GLY A 101 5.08 -9.01 -10.40
CA GLY A 101 5.78 -8.30 -9.33
C GLY A 101 5.27 -8.65 -7.93
N ALA A 102 5.20 -7.66 -7.04
CA ALA A 102 4.91 -7.88 -5.62
C ALA A 102 3.46 -8.31 -5.39
N TRP A 103 3.28 -9.56 -4.96
CA TRP A 103 2.00 -10.12 -4.51
C TRP A 103 1.67 -9.74 -3.08
N SER A 104 2.65 -9.79 -2.18
CA SER A 104 2.44 -9.50 -0.76
C SER A 104 3.70 -8.95 -0.11
N VAL A 105 3.49 -8.20 0.97
CA VAL A 105 4.55 -7.69 1.82
C VAL A 105 4.30 -8.08 3.28
N TYR A 106 5.36 -8.27 4.07
CA TYR A 106 5.24 -8.54 5.50
C TYR A 106 6.23 -7.67 6.29
N PRO A 107 5.75 -6.59 6.93
CA PRO A 107 6.60 -5.60 7.61
C PRO A 107 6.76 -5.80 9.12
N PHE A 108 6.27 -6.91 9.71
CA PHE A 108 6.15 -7.04 11.17
C PHE A 108 7.37 -7.64 11.87
N HIS A 109 8.53 -7.77 11.23
CA HIS A 109 9.74 -8.26 11.88
C HIS A 109 10.33 -7.25 12.84
N GLU A 110 10.75 -7.69 14.02
CA GLU A 110 11.46 -6.87 15.03
C GLU A 110 12.74 -6.25 14.47
N SER A 111 13.40 -6.94 13.53
CA SER A 111 14.59 -6.44 12.81
C SER A 111 14.31 -5.27 11.87
N ARG A 112 13.02 -4.93 11.66
CA ARG A 112 12.52 -3.95 10.68
C ARG A 112 12.85 -4.34 9.23
N ASN A 113 13.16 -5.61 8.97
CA ASN A 113 13.21 -6.14 7.63
C ASN A 113 11.77 -6.34 7.12
N ILE A 114 11.56 -6.05 5.85
CA ILE A 114 10.30 -6.28 5.15
C ILE A 114 10.50 -7.41 4.17
N ILE A 115 9.63 -8.39 4.22
CA ILE A 115 9.62 -9.49 3.26
C ILE A 115 8.64 -9.13 2.14
N ILE A 116 9.05 -9.35 0.90
CA ILE A 116 8.22 -9.18 -0.29
C ILE A 116 8.14 -10.54 -0.99
N SER A 117 6.92 -11.01 -1.22
CA SER A 117 6.65 -12.16 -2.07
C SER A 117 6.34 -11.66 -3.48
N ASP A 118 7.21 -11.97 -4.43
CA ASP A 118 7.08 -11.56 -5.83
C ASP A 118 6.74 -12.77 -6.70
N ILE A 119 5.81 -12.59 -7.63
CA ILE A 119 5.27 -13.68 -8.47
C ILE A 119 6.36 -14.30 -9.35
N GLN A 120 7.21 -13.50 -9.96
CA GLN A 120 8.24 -13.97 -10.89
C GLN A 120 9.60 -14.17 -10.23
N ASN A 121 9.96 -13.28 -9.29
CA ASN A 121 11.30 -13.21 -8.74
C ASN A 121 11.44 -13.86 -7.35
N GLY A 122 10.33 -14.37 -6.78
CA GLY A 122 10.33 -15.11 -5.52
C GLY A 122 10.37 -14.19 -4.31
N LEU A 123 11.38 -14.34 -3.43
CA LEU A 123 11.45 -13.66 -2.14
C LEU A 123 12.49 -12.56 -2.12
N PHE A 124 12.08 -11.36 -1.73
CA PHE A 124 13.01 -10.28 -1.35
C PHE A 124 12.96 -10.02 0.15
N VAL A 125 14.11 -9.69 0.72
CA VAL A 125 14.23 -9.19 2.08
C VAL A 125 14.88 -7.82 2.01
N VAL A 126 14.12 -6.79 2.33
CA VAL A 126 14.56 -5.41 2.23
C VAL A 126 14.51 -4.72 3.59
N LYS A 127 15.26 -3.65 3.75
CA LYS A 127 15.26 -2.81 4.93
C LYS A 127 15.30 -1.36 4.50
N ARG A 128 14.57 -0.52 5.24
CA ARG A 128 14.63 0.92 5.03
C ARG A 128 16.08 1.42 5.15
N GLY A 129 16.55 2.16 4.15
CA GLY A 129 17.82 2.88 4.22
C GLY A 129 17.83 3.94 5.34
N ASN A 130 19.01 4.28 5.80
CA ASN A 130 19.21 5.35 6.79
C ASN A 130 19.06 6.72 6.11
#